data_f8fea83257f574759bfa884d532f2dbd
#
_entry.id   f8fea83257f574759bfa884d532f2dbd
#
_cell.length_a   1.000
_cell.length_b   1.000
_cell.length_c   1.000
_cell.angle_alpha   90.00
_cell.angle_beta   90.00
_cell.angle_gamma   90.00
#
_symmetry.space_group_name_H-M   'P 1'
#
loop_
_entity.id
_entity.type
_entity.pdbx_description
1 polymer ?
#
loop_
_entity_poly.entity_id
_entity_poly.type
_entity_poly.pdbx_seq_one_letter_code
_entity_poly.pdbx_strand_id
1 'polypeptide(L)'
;PVAGFGSRMLPASKSIPKEMLPIVDRPAIEYVVKEAVRAGIKDIILVTHSAKTAIEDYFDTQFELEHQLEAKGKDALLAEVRDTLPADVTVISVRQHRALGLGHAVACAAPVVGNEPFAVLLPDVLVDCGGQQEDLGAMVERYHARGAAQIMVEEVPEARVDQYGIVALKGDVPNPGESAPMTAVVEKPAVEDAPSRLSVV
;
A
#
# COMPACT_ATOMS: atom_id res chain seq x y z
N PRO A 1 -0.56 5.44 3.35
CA PRO A 1 0.26 6.65 3.58
C PRO A 1 1.03 7.05 2.33
N VAL A 2 0.75 8.23 1.77
CA VAL A 2 1.37 8.76 0.54
C VAL A 2 2.04 10.13 0.75
N ALA A 3 2.29 10.51 2.00
CA ALA A 3 2.86 11.82 2.34
C ALA A 3 4.40 11.90 2.25
N GLY A 4 5.09 10.83 1.87
CA GLY A 4 6.55 10.80 1.79
C GLY A 4 7.12 11.62 0.61
N PHE A 5 8.30 12.22 0.77
CA PHE A 5 8.92 13.07 -0.25
C PHE A 5 9.54 12.32 -1.44
N GLY A 6 9.69 11.00 -1.37
CA GLY A 6 10.24 10.19 -2.47
C GLY A 6 11.71 10.46 -2.78
N SER A 7 12.52 10.88 -1.81
CA SER A 7 13.91 11.30 -2.01
C SER A 7 14.80 10.24 -2.68
N ARG A 8 14.50 8.94 -2.50
CA ARG A 8 15.22 7.85 -3.16
C ARG A 8 14.99 7.77 -4.67
N MET A 9 13.93 8.43 -5.17
CA MET A 9 13.54 8.43 -6.60
C MET A 9 13.82 9.77 -7.28
N LEU A 10 14.68 10.61 -6.70
CA LEU A 10 15.16 11.82 -7.35
C LEU A 10 16.05 11.47 -8.56
N PRO A 11 16.00 12.27 -9.65
CA PRO A 11 15.25 13.53 -9.79
C PRO A 11 13.78 13.38 -10.20
N ALA A 12 13.29 12.18 -10.55
CA ALA A 12 11.93 11.98 -11.06
C ALA A 12 10.85 12.50 -10.07
N SER A 13 11.02 12.20 -8.78
CA SER A 13 10.09 12.62 -7.71
C SER A 13 10.17 14.10 -7.33
N LYS A 14 10.97 14.91 -8.03
CA LYS A 14 11.07 16.36 -7.78
C LYS A 14 9.75 17.10 -8.03
N SER A 15 9.01 16.69 -9.04
CA SER A 15 7.77 17.35 -9.50
C SER A 15 6.58 16.40 -9.62
N ILE A 16 6.83 15.09 -9.58
CA ILE A 16 5.79 14.06 -9.67
C ILE A 16 5.85 13.24 -8.39
N PRO A 17 4.73 13.04 -7.67
CA PRO A 17 4.69 12.10 -6.55
C PRO A 17 5.24 10.73 -6.98
N LYS A 18 6.09 10.11 -6.15
CA LYS A 18 6.65 8.78 -6.47
C LYS A 18 5.56 7.74 -6.73
N GLU A 19 4.45 7.89 -6.08
CA GLU A 19 3.25 7.04 -6.18
C GLU A 19 2.57 7.16 -7.55
N MET A 20 2.82 8.27 -8.27
CA MET A 20 2.31 8.54 -9.62
C MET A 20 3.30 8.15 -10.72
N LEU A 21 4.48 7.63 -10.37
CA LEU A 21 5.40 7.11 -11.38
C LEU A 21 4.77 5.88 -12.05
N PRO A 22 4.77 5.83 -13.40
CA PRO A 22 4.11 4.75 -14.12
C PRO A 22 4.90 3.43 -14.00
N ILE A 23 4.17 2.35 -13.84
CA ILE A 23 4.65 0.99 -14.03
C ILE A 23 3.92 0.46 -15.25
N VAL A 24 4.64 0.38 -16.37
CA VAL A 24 4.12 0.16 -17.71
C VAL A 24 3.23 1.35 -18.14
N ASP A 25 1.92 1.29 -17.93
CA ASP A 25 0.91 2.26 -18.38
C ASP A 25 0.05 2.83 -17.24
N ARG A 26 0.26 2.39 -16.00
CA ARG A 26 -0.53 2.79 -14.82
C ARG A 26 0.36 3.29 -13.69
N PRO A 27 -0.08 4.28 -12.89
CA PRO A 27 0.70 4.74 -11.76
C PRO A 27 0.78 3.66 -10.67
N ALA A 28 1.92 3.64 -9.95
CA ALA A 28 2.18 2.64 -8.89
C ALA A 28 1.05 2.56 -7.86
N ILE A 29 0.46 3.69 -7.48
CA ILE A 29 -0.63 3.74 -6.50
C ILE A 29 -1.88 2.98 -6.94
N GLU A 30 -2.15 2.89 -8.25
CA GLU A 30 -3.32 2.15 -8.75
C GLU A 30 -3.21 0.66 -8.47
N TYR A 31 -2.01 0.08 -8.60
CA TYR A 31 -1.79 -1.34 -8.30
C TYR A 31 -2.09 -1.64 -6.82
N VAL A 32 -1.62 -0.78 -5.92
CA VAL A 32 -1.82 -0.93 -4.47
C VAL A 32 -3.29 -0.76 -4.09
N VAL A 33 -3.98 0.21 -4.69
CA VAL A 33 -5.42 0.41 -4.45
C VAL A 33 -6.23 -0.76 -5.01
N LYS A 34 -5.90 -1.24 -6.21
CA LYS A 34 -6.57 -2.41 -6.79
C LYS A 34 -6.35 -3.69 -5.99
N GLU A 35 -5.18 -3.86 -5.36
CA GLU A 35 -4.93 -4.95 -4.42
C GLU A 35 -5.88 -4.87 -3.22
N ALA A 36 -6.01 -3.68 -2.60
CA ALA A 36 -6.94 -3.47 -1.50
C ALA A 36 -8.40 -3.76 -1.89
N VAL A 37 -8.83 -3.28 -3.06
CA VAL A 37 -10.18 -3.51 -3.60
C VAL A 37 -10.45 -5.00 -3.83
N ARG A 38 -9.48 -5.72 -4.41
CA ARG A 38 -9.58 -7.18 -4.63
C ARG A 38 -9.65 -7.96 -3.33
N ALA A 39 -9.01 -7.47 -2.26
CA ALA A 39 -9.13 -8.02 -0.91
C ALA A 39 -10.48 -7.68 -0.22
N GLY A 40 -11.40 -6.99 -0.90
CA GLY A 40 -12.71 -6.62 -0.39
C GLY A 40 -12.78 -5.31 0.37
N ILE A 41 -11.70 -4.51 0.39
CA ILE A 41 -11.66 -3.21 1.05
C ILE A 41 -12.33 -2.18 0.14
N LYS A 42 -13.31 -1.43 0.69
CA LYS A 42 -14.09 -0.44 -0.07
C LYS A 42 -13.79 0.99 0.30
N ASP A 43 -13.30 1.25 1.51
CA ASP A 43 -12.94 2.58 1.97
C ASP A 43 -11.42 2.74 1.93
N ILE A 44 -10.94 3.53 0.99
CA ILE A 44 -9.52 3.81 0.79
C ILE A 44 -9.18 5.17 1.40
N ILE A 45 -8.30 5.19 2.39
CA ILE A 45 -7.87 6.42 3.06
C ILE A 45 -6.46 6.78 2.61
N LEU A 46 -6.34 7.85 1.84
CA LEU A 46 -5.07 8.42 1.42
C LEU A 46 -4.55 9.40 2.49
N VAL A 47 -3.46 9.05 3.16
CA VAL A 47 -2.79 9.98 4.09
C VAL A 47 -1.73 10.75 3.32
N THR A 48 -2.04 11.99 2.97
CA THR A 48 -1.35 12.83 1.97
C THR A 48 -0.81 14.14 2.57
N HIS A 49 -0.21 14.99 1.75
CA HIS A 49 0.14 16.37 2.10
C HIS A 49 -0.11 17.32 0.89
N SER A 50 0.03 18.63 1.11
CA SER A 50 -0.40 19.67 0.15
C SER A 50 0.21 19.59 -1.26
N ALA A 51 1.36 18.95 -1.44
CA ALA A 51 2.05 18.83 -2.73
C ALA A 51 1.71 17.52 -3.47
N LYS A 52 0.68 16.78 -3.05
CA LYS A 52 0.35 15.44 -3.58
C LYS A 52 -1.07 15.37 -4.18
N THR A 53 -1.63 16.50 -4.61
CA THR A 53 -2.99 16.56 -5.20
C THR A 53 -3.15 15.64 -6.41
N ALA A 54 -2.10 15.44 -7.20
CA ALA A 54 -2.15 14.53 -8.34
C ALA A 54 -2.56 13.09 -8.00
N ILE A 55 -2.36 12.63 -6.75
CA ILE A 55 -2.81 11.31 -6.31
C ILE A 55 -4.32 11.33 -6.06
N GLU A 56 -4.82 12.41 -5.46
CA GLU A 56 -6.24 12.63 -5.21
C GLU A 56 -6.98 12.79 -6.53
N ASP A 57 -6.48 13.65 -7.42
CA ASP A 57 -7.02 13.93 -8.74
C ASP A 57 -7.08 12.67 -9.64
N TYR A 58 -6.16 11.72 -9.45
CA TYR A 58 -6.14 10.48 -10.23
C TYR A 58 -7.35 9.59 -9.97
N PHE A 59 -7.85 9.58 -8.76
CA PHE A 59 -9.02 8.78 -8.37
C PHE A 59 -10.33 9.56 -8.45
N ASP A 60 -10.29 10.83 -8.85
CA ASP A 60 -11.47 11.65 -9.02
C ASP A 60 -11.97 11.61 -10.47
N THR A 61 -13.22 12.02 -10.68
CA THR A 61 -13.83 12.10 -12.01
C THR A 61 -13.20 13.21 -12.84
N GLN A 62 -12.68 12.89 -14.03
CA GLN A 62 -12.14 13.85 -14.98
C GLN A 62 -13.19 14.23 -16.03
N PHE A 63 -14.19 15.01 -15.61
CA PHE A 63 -15.38 15.32 -16.40
C PHE A 63 -15.07 15.83 -17.83
N GLU A 64 -14.12 16.73 -17.98
CA GLU A 64 -13.78 17.29 -19.30
C GLU A 64 -13.15 16.24 -20.22
N LEU A 65 -12.27 15.41 -19.67
CA LEU A 65 -11.62 14.31 -20.42
C LEU A 65 -12.67 13.28 -20.84
N GLU A 66 -13.50 12.83 -19.91
CA GLU A 66 -14.53 11.85 -20.18
C GLU A 66 -15.52 12.34 -21.24
N HIS A 67 -15.99 13.58 -21.12
CA HIS A 67 -16.89 14.19 -22.10
C HIS A 67 -16.25 14.29 -23.50
N GLN A 68 -14.96 14.61 -23.59
CA GLN A 68 -14.25 14.64 -24.87
C GLN A 68 -14.11 13.25 -25.49
N LEU A 69 -13.82 12.23 -24.68
CA LEU A 69 -13.73 10.84 -25.16
C LEU A 69 -15.07 10.34 -25.68
N GLU A 70 -16.15 10.61 -24.95
CA GLU A 70 -17.53 10.28 -25.33
C GLU A 70 -17.93 10.99 -26.65
N ALA A 71 -17.71 12.30 -26.75
CA ALA A 71 -18.01 13.06 -27.95
C ALA A 71 -17.22 12.61 -29.22
N LYS A 72 -16.06 11.98 -29.02
CA LYS A 72 -15.22 11.42 -30.07
C LYS A 72 -15.48 9.94 -30.35
N GLY A 73 -16.43 9.31 -29.67
CA GLY A 73 -16.73 7.88 -29.77
C GLY A 73 -15.57 6.95 -29.37
N LYS A 74 -14.72 7.40 -28.41
CA LYS A 74 -13.59 6.62 -27.91
C LYS A 74 -13.97 5.78 -26.70
N ASP A 75 -14.95 4.91 -26.89
CA ASP A 75 -15.60 4.15 -25.83
C ASP A 75 -14.63 3.27 -25.02
N ALA A 76 -13.63 2.65 -25.68
CA ALA A 76 -12.65 1.82 -24.99
C ALA A 76 -11.77 2.63 -24.02
N LEU A 77 -11.29 3.82 -24.44
CA LEU A 77 -10.51 4.70 -23.60
C LEU A 77 -11.37 5.31 -22.48
N LEU A 78 -12.62 5.62 -22.77
CA LEU A 78 -13.57 6.12 -21.77
C LEU A 78 -13.83 5.07 -20.68
N ALA A 79 -14.03 3.81 -21.09
CA ALA A 79 -14.18 2.71 -20.14
C ALA A 79 -12.92 2.54 -19.27
N GLU A 80 -11.73 2.62 -19.87
CA GLU A 80 -10.46 2.51 -19.15
C GLU A 80 -10.28 3.62 -18.09
N VAL A 81 -10.65 4.86 -18.42
CA VAL A 81 -10.59 5.98 -17.48
C VAL A 81 -11.58 5.78 -16.33
N ARG A 82 -12.81 5.34 -16.63
CA ARG A 82 -13.86 5.09 -15.63
C ARG A 82 -13.61 3.85 -14.76
N ASP A 83 -12.85 2.88 -15.24
CA ASP A 83 -12.52 1.62 -14.53
C ASP A 83 -11.32 1.77 -13.56
N THR A 84 -10.91 2.99 -13.28
CA THR A 84 -9.85 3.27 -12.29
C THR A 84 -10.25 2.76 -10.91
N LEU A 85 -11.52 2.97 -10.53
CA LEU A 85 -12.11 2.46 -9.28
C LEU A 85 -13.53 1.92 -9.52
N PRO A 86 -13.92 0.80 -8.86
CA PRO A 86 -15.30 0.35 -8.81
C PRO A 86 -16.22 1.42 -8.19
N ALA A 87 -17.47 1.49 -8.64
CA ALA A 87 -18.45 2.49 -8.20
C ALA A 87 -18.82 2.41 -6.70
N ASP A 88 -18.52 1.28 -6.05
CA ASP A 88 -18.78 1.03 -4.63
C ASP A 88 -17.54 1.24 -3.75
N VAL A 89 -16.46 1.79 -4.30
CA VAL A 89 -15.23 2.15 -3.58
C VAL A 89 -15.20 3.66 -3.33
N THR A 90 -14.91 4.02 -2.08
CA THR A 90 -14.79 5.42 -1.65
C THR A 90 -13.33 5.77 -1.39
N VAL A 91 -12.86 6.90 -1.90
CA VAL A 91 -11.54 7.45 -1.58
C VAL A 91 -11.69 8.66 -0.68
N ILE A 92 -10.99 8.65 0.46
CA ILE A 92 -11.01 9.71 1.46
C ILE A 92 -9.59 10.20 1.66
N SER A 93 -9.36 11.51 1.56
CA SER A 93 -8.05 12.10 1.81
C SER A 93 -7.96 12.73 3.19
N VAL A 94 -6.91 12.39 3.94
CA VAL A 94 -6.56 13.04 5.20
C VAL A 94 -5.14 13.58 5.13
N ARG A 95 -4.85 14.66 5.85
CA ARG A 95 -3.54 15.31 5.75
C ARG A 95 -2.63 14.98 6.92
N GLN A 96 -1.43 14.56 6.59
CA GLN A 96 -0.32 14.55 7.52
C GLN A 96 0.35 15.92 7.52
N HIS A 97 0.10 16.75 8.54
CA HIS A 97 0.61 18.12 8.62
C HIS A 97 2.12 18.21 8.84
N ARG A 98 2.73 17.18 9.42
CA ARG A 98 4.17 17.11 9.72
C ARG A 98 4.70 15.73 9.37
N ALA A 99 5.87 15.67 8.75
CA ALA A 99 6.52 14.42 8.35
C ALA A 99 7.19 13.75 9.57
N LEU A 100 6.40 13.15 10.46
CA LEU A 100 6.86 12.49 11.70
C LEU A 100 6.91 10.95 11.57
N GLY A 101 7.02 10.44 10.33
CA GLY A 101 7.16 9.02 10.05
C GLY A 101 5.84 8.29 9.80
N LEU A 102 5.96 6.97 9.57
CA LEU A 102 4.83 6.11 9.16
C LEU A 102 3.78 6.00 10.26
N GLY A 103 4.17 5.75 11.50
CA GLY A 103 3.22 5.63 12.62
C GLY A 103 2.37 6.89 12.80
N HIS A 104 2.96 8.08 12.64
CA HIS A 104 2.23 9.34 12.68
C HIS A 104 1.26 9.46 11.48
N ALA A 105 1.67 9.03 10.29
CA ALA A 105 0.77 9.01 9.13
C ALA A 105 -0.46 8.13 9.39
N VAL A 106 -0.27 6.92 9.92
CA VAL A 106 -1.38 6.03 10.31
C VAL A 106 -2.27 6.70 11.36
N ALA A 107 -1.67 7.32 12.39
CA ALA A 107 -2.42 8.04 13.43
C ALA A 107 -3.26 9.20 12.88
N CYS A 108 -2.85 9.87 11.81
CA CYS A 108 -3.64 10.91 11.15
C CYS A 108 -4.97 10.38 10.56
N ALA A 109 -5.06 9.09 10.23
CA ALA A 109 -6.28 8.47 9.72
C ALA A 109 -7.28 8.09 10.83
N ALA A 110 -6.87 8.07 12.10
CA ALA A 110 -7.69 7.62 13.22
C ALA A 110 -9.10 8.27 13.31
N PRO A 111 -9.29 9.59 13.05
CA PRO A 111 -10.62 10.20 13.09
C PRO A 111 -11.59 9.65 12.04
N VAL A 112 -11.08 9.10 10.94
CA VAL A 112 -11.87 8.51 9.84
C VAL A 112 -12.06 7.03 10.06
N VAL A 113 -11.02 6.30 10.46
CA VAL A 113 -11.05 4.86 10.72
C VAL A 113 -11.90 4.52 11.96
N GLY A 114 -11.87 5.36 12.98
CA GLY A 114 -12.56 5.08 14.24
C GLY A 114 -12.00 3.82 14.92
N ASN A 115 -12.90 2.90 15.26
CA ASN A 115 -12.56 1.62 15.89
C ASN A 115 -12.67 0.42 14.92
N GLU A 116 -12.77 0.69 13.62
CA GLU A 116 -12.86 -0.37 12.63
C GLU A 116 -11.49 -1.00 12.35
N PRO A 117 -11.46 -2.29 12.00
CA PRO A 117 -10.27 -2.91 11.45
C PRO A 117 -9.79 -2.21 10.19
N PHE A 118 -8.48 -2.12 10.01
CA PHE A 118 -7.91 -1.48 8.83
C PHE A 118 -6.63 -2.17 8.37
N ALA A 119 -6.32 -2.04 7.08
CA ALA A 119 -5.04 -2.42 6.50
C ALA A 119 -4.18 -1.19 6.24
N VAL A 120 -2.86 -1.33 6.37
CA VAL A 120 -1.88 -0.31 5.98
C VAL A 120 -1.08 -0.85 4.81
N LEU A 121 -1.20 -0.21 3.65
CA LEU A 121 -0.47 -0.56 2.44
C LEU A 121 0.55 0.55 2.14
N LEU A 122 1.77 0.15 1.82
CA LEU A 122 2.82 1.09 1.44
C LEU A 122 2.81 1.27 -0.08
N PRO A 123 2.77 2.50 -0.59
CA PRO A 123 2.55 2.77 -2.01
C PRO A 123 3.75 2.44 -2.92
N ASP A 124 4.87 2.05 -2.35
CA ASP A 124 6.10 1.64 -3.03
C ASP A 124 6.42 0.14 -2.84
N VAL A 125 5.50 -0.61 -2.28
CA VAL A 125 5.55 -2.07 -2.18
C VAL A 125 4.51 -2.65 -3.11
N LEU A 126 4.97 -3.43 -4.09
CA LEU A 126 4.11 -4.18 -5.00
C LEU A 126 4.33 -5.67 -4.74
N VAL A 127 3.26 -6.37 -4.44
CA VAL A 127 3.31 -7.81 -4.16
C VAL A 127 2.90 -8.56 -5.42
N ASP A 128 3.79 -9.42 -5.91
CA ASP A 128 3.48 -10.34 -7.02
C ASP A 128 3.09 -11.71 -6.47
N CYS A 129 1.80 -11.99 -6.53
CA CYS A 129 1.23 -13.26 -6.07
C CYS A 129 1.39 -14.41 -7.09
N GLY A 130 2.07 -14.20 -8.20
CA GLY A 130 2.28 -15.24 -9.24
C GLY A 130 0.99 -15.82 -9.81
N GLY A 131 -0.12 -15.07 -9.79
CA GLY A 131 -1.44 -15.52 -10.25
C GLY A 131 -2.19 -16.43 -9.27
N GLN A 132 -1.72 -16.58 -8.03
CA GLN A 132 -2.40 -17.31 -6.96
C GLN A 132 -3.32 -16.38 -6.15
N GLN A 133 -3.87 -16.90 -5.03
CA GLN A 133 -4.66 -16.10 -4.11
C GLN A 133 -3.85 -14.91 -3.61
N GLU A 134 -4.44 -13.72 -3.64
CA GLU A 134 -3.77 -12.49 -3.22
C GLU A 134 -3.43 -12.50 -1.74
N ASP A 135 -2.19 -12.15 -1.41
CA ASP A 135 -1.67 -12.20 -0.04
C ASP A 135 -2.48 -11.31 0.92
N LEU A 136 -2.88 -10.11 0.49
CA LEU A 136 -3.71 -9.23 1.30
C LEU A 136 -5.09 -9.85 1.59
N GLY A 137 -5.72 -10.48 0.59
CA GLY A 137 -6.99 -11.19 0.80
C GLY A 137 -6.87 -12.29 1.84
N ALA A 138 -5.80 -13.09 1.77
CA ALA A 138 -5.52 -14.12 2.75
C ALA A 138 -5.25 -13.54 4.15
N MET A 139 -4.60 -12.38 4.27
CA MET A 139 -4.40 -11.68 5.54
C MET A 139 -5.74 -11.20 6.14
N VAL A 140 -6.62 -10.64 5.34
CA VAL A 140 -7.97 -10.21 5.75
C VAL A 140 -8.79 -11.40 6.26
N GLU A 141 -8.80 -12.52 5.52
CA GLU A 141 -9.48 -13.76 5.95
C GLU A 141 -8.94 -14.28 7.30
N ARG A 142 -7.61 -14.31 7.48
CA ARG A 142 -6.99 -14.72 8.74
C ARG A 142 -7.31 -13.79 9.89
N TYR A 143 -7.36 -12.48 9.62
CA TYR A 143 -7.78 -11.50 10.63
C TYR A 143 -9.20 -11.79 11.09
N HIS A 144 -10.14 -11.98 10.17
CA HIS A 144 -11.53 -12.31 10.52
C HIS A 144 -11.65 -13.63 11.29
N ALA A 145 -10.83 -14.63 10.95
CA ALA A 145 -10.87 -15.94 11.61
C ALA A 145 -10.25 -15.93 13.01
N ARG A 146 -9.25 -15.06 13.28
CA ARG A 146 -8.44 -15.13 14.50
C ARG A 146 -8.52 -13.87 15.38
N GLY A 147 -8.96 -12.74 14.85
CA GLY A 147 -8.99 -11.44 15.55
C GLY A 147 -7.59 -10.90 15.90
N ALA A 148 -6.54 -11.38 15.25
CA ALA A 148 -5.16 -10.98 15.48
C ALA A 148 -4.60 -10.17 14.32
N ALA A 149 -3.89 -9.07 14.62
CA ALA A 149 -3.22 -8.28 13.60
C ALA A 149 -2.26 -9.16 12.77
N GLN A 150 -2.19 -8.86 11.47
CA GLN A 150 -1.34 -9.56 10.51
C GLN A 150 -0.24 -8.62 10.02
N ILE A 151 0.97 -9.12 9.82
CA ILE A 151 2.06 -8.41 9.16
C ILE A 151 2.56 -9.32 8.04
N MET A 152 2.69 -8.76 6.85
CA MET A 152 3.31 -9.44 5.72
C MET A 152 4.82 -9.42 5.88
N VAL A 153 5.46 -10.55 5.63
CA VAL A 153 6.91 -10.70 5.71
C VAL A 153 7.46 -11.42 4.49
N GLU A 154 8.67 -11.07 4.12
CA GLU A 154 9.44 -11.68 3.04
C GLU A 154 10.80 -12.17 3.56
N GLU A 155 11.25 -13.32 3.07
CA GLU A 155 12.59 -13.79 3.39
C GLU A 155 13.65 -13.03 2.57
N VAL A 156 14.60 -12.39 3.26
CA VAL A 156 15.68 -11.63 2.64
C VAL A 156 17.02 -12.35 2.81
N PRO A 157 17.99 -12.11 1.90
CA PRO A 157 19.36 -12.59 2.09
C PRO A 157 19.95 -12.12 3.41
N GLU A 158 20.64 -13.00 4.13
CA GLU A 158 21.26 -12.71 5.42
C GLU A 158 22.12 -11.44 5.41
N ALA A 159 22.89 -11.23 4.35
CA ALA A 159 23.73 -10.03 4.17
C ALA A 159 22.94 -8.70 4.03
N ARG A 160 21.62 -8.74 4.00
CA ARG A 160 20.74 -7.55 3.82
C ARG A 160 19.80 -7.30 4.98
N VAL A 161 19.84 -8.10 6.04
CA VAL A 161 18.95 -7.92 7.20
C VAL A 161 19.13 -6.57 7.89
N ASP A 162 20.30 -5.98 7.81
CA ASP A 162 20.63 -4.64 8.33
C ASP A 162 19.94 -3.48 7.61
N GLN A 163 19.19 -3.77 6.54
CA GLN A 163 18.45 -2.75 5.77
C GLN A 163 16.96 -2.69 6.14
N TYR A 164 16.44 -3.66 6.87
CA TYR A 164 15.01 -3.87 7.10
C TYR A 164 14.64 -4.03 8.57
N GLY A 165 13.35 -3.91 8.86
CA GLY A 165 12.80 -4.37 10.13
C GLY A 165 12.64 -5.89 10.11
N ILE A 166 13.36 -6.60 10.97
CA ILE A 166 13.40 -8.06 11.01
C ILE A 166 12.51 -8.60 12.12
N VAL A 167 11.65 -9.56 11.76
CA VAL A 167 10.66 -10.15 12.66
C VAL A 167 11.30 -11.28 13.50
N ALA A 168 11.06 -11.26 14.80
CA ALA A 168 11.30 -12.38 15.68
C ALA A 168 10.01 -13.22 15.83
N LEU A 169 10.11 -14.53 15.63
CA LEU A 169 8.99 -15.47 15.74
C LEU A 169 9.00 -16.23 17.04
N LYS A 170 7.82 -16.76 17.40
CA LYS A 170 7.70 -17.81 18.41
C LYS A 170 7.62 -19.16 17.70
N GLY A 171 8.73 -19.89 17.66
CA GLY A 171 8.85 -21.19 16.99
C GLY A 171 9.53 -21.10 15.62
N ASP A 172 9.26 -22.08 14.77
CA ASP A 172 9.90 -22.22 13.47
C ASP A 172 9.38 -21.20 12.44
N VAL A 173 10.17 -20.96 11.42
CA VAL A 173 9.78 -20.14 10.25
C VAL A 173 8.65 -20.87 9.51
N PRO A 174 7.50 -20.20 9.29
CA PRO A 174 6.39 -20.80 8.56
C PRO A 174 6.73 -20.99 7.08
N ASN A 175 6.07 -21.95 6.43
CA ASN A 175 6.14 -22.05 4.99
C ASN A 175 5.49 -20.83 4.30
N PRO A 176 5.87 -20.53 3.03
CA PRO A 176 5.19 -19.50 2.26
C PRO A 176 3.66 -19.67 2.30
N GLY A 177 2.94 -18.58 2.53
CA GLY A 177 1.48 -18.60 2.65
C GLY A 177 0.95 -19.03 4.03
N GLU A 178 1.77 -19.47 4.96
CA GLU A 178 1.38 -19.75 6.34
C GLU A 178 1.60 -18.55 7.28
N SER A 179 1.11 -18.62 8.50
CA SER A 179 1.29 -17.59 9.52
C SER A 179 1.81 -18.16 10.83
N ALA A 180 2.73 -17.45 11.46
CA ALA A 180 3.27 -17.78 12.79
C ALA A 180 3.17 -16.58 13.74
N PRO A 181 3.06 -16.81 15.05
CA PRO A 181 3.08 -15.73 16.03
C PRO A 181 4.44 -15.04 16.07
N MET A 182 4.44 -13.72 15.92
CA MET A 182 5.64 -12.91 16.12
C MET A 182 5.77 -12.43 17.57
N THR A 183 7.00 -12.19 18.02
CA THR A 183 7.30 -11.72 19.37
C THR A 183 7.89 -10.30 19.38
N ALA A 184 8.58 -9.90 18.32
CA ALA A 184 9.20 -8.59 18.20
C ALA A 184 9.50 -8.25 16.74
N VAL A 185 9.80 -6.97 16.49
CA VAL A 185 10.47 -6.48 15.28
C VAL A 185 11.71 -5.72 15.71
N VAL A 186 12.84 -6.02 15.10
CA VAL A 186 14.11 -5.34 15.34
C VAL A 186 14.46 -4.53 14.09
N GLU A 187 14.51 -3.22 14.23
CA GLU A 187 14.82 -2.31 13.12
C GLU A 187 16.30 -2.34 12.81
N LYS A 188 16.65 -2.76 11.60
CA LYS A 188 18.01 -2.78 11.04
C LYS A 188 19.04 -3.39 11.99
N PRO A 189 18.84 -4.63 12.42
CA PRO A 189 19.80 -5.31 13.31
C PRO A 189 21.15 -5.48 12.62
N ALA A 190 22.23 -5.60 13.41
CA ALA A 190 23.45 -6.17 12.88
C ALA A 190 23.21 -7.61 12.40
N VAL A 191 23.97 -8.09 11.42
CA VAL A 191 23.74 -9.41 10.83
C VAL A 191 23.78 -10.52 11.89
N GLU A 192 24.71 -10.42 12.82
CA GLU A 192 24.89 -11.35 13.94
C GLU A 192 23.77 -11.30 14.99
N ASP A 193 23.03 -10.19 15.06
CA ASP A 193 21.96 -9.96 16.05
C ASP A 193 20.56 -10.15 15.44
N ALA A 194 20.48 -10.45 14.15
CA ALA A 194 19.19 -10.60 13.46
C ALA A 194 18.43 -11.83 13.97
N PRO A 195 17.18 -11.67 14.48
CA PRO A 195 16.42 -12.78 15.05
C PRO A 195 15.92 -13.79 14.00
N SER A 196 15.90 -13.40 12.74
CA SER A 196 15.53 -14.23 11.59
C SER A 196 15.98 -13.56 10.28
N ARG A 197 15.52 -14.09 9.15
CA ARG A 197 15.68 -13.46 7.83
C ARG A 197 14.34 -12.94 7.27
N LEU A 198 13.31 -12.84 8.11
CA LEU A 198 11.99 -12.36 7.69
C LEU A 198 11.91 -10.86 7.89
N SER A 199 11.94 -10.11 6.80
CA SER A 199 11.74 -8.67 6.80
C SER A 199 10.26 -8.31 6.75
N VAL A 200 9.88 -7.21 7.42
CA VAL A 200 8.57 -6.58 7.21
C VAL A 200 8.52 -6.01 5.80
N VAL A 201 7.44 -6.30 5.08
CA VAL A 201 7.14 -5.79 3.73
C VAL A 201 6.36 -4.48 3.80
#